data_696d2461b9abe0dce54cc001ff965b32
#
_entry.id   696d2461b9abe0dce54cc001ff965b32
#
_cell.length_a   1.000
_cell.length_b   1.000
_cell.length_c   1.000
_cell.angle_alpha   90.00
_cell.angle_beta   90.00
_cell.angle_gamma   90.00
#
_symmetry.space_group_name_H-M   'P 1'
#
loop_
_entity.id
_entity.type
_entity.pdbx_description
1 polymer ?
#
loop_
_entity_poly.entity_id
_entity_poly.type
_entity_poly.pdbx_seq_one_letter_code
_entity_poly.pdbx_strand_id
1 'polypeptide(L)'
;MKMLAFCEYMYTDDGLYRVIYEYFETRILFGMYRTGEHLPAIAETERFFHMGPTAVQSALELLGRKGYIRMDGKRMAIVVYEAEPDKIREHAAK
;
A
#
# COMPACT_ATOMS: atom_id res chain seq x y z
N MET A 1 -10.19 -27.36 10.59
CA MET A 1 -9.47 -27.41 9.34
C MET A 1 -9.51 -26.12 8.57
N LYS A 2 -10.70 -25.61 8.36
CA LYS A 2 -10.81 -24.35 7.63
C LYS A 2 -10.14 -23.19 8.38
N MET A 3 -10.22 -23.24 9.69
CA MET A 3 -9.58 -22.19 10.48
C MET A 3 -8.06 -22.23 10.32
N LEU A 4 -7.50 -23.44 10.28
CA LEU A 4 -6.07 -23.59 10.04
C LEU A 4 -5.68 -23.09 8.66
N ALA A 5 -6.47 -23.46 7.66
CA ALA A 5 -6.21 -23.02 6.29
C ALA A 5 -6.29 -21.50 6.18
N PHE A 6 -7.24 -20.91 6.89
CA PHE A 6 -7.37 -19.47 6.91
C PHE A 6 -6.14 -18.82 7.56
N CYS A 7 -5.67 -19.39 8.66
CA CYS A 7 -4.49 -18.87 9.33
C CYS A 7 -3.26 -18.98 8.43
N GLU A 8 -3.13 -20.11 7.71
CA GLU A 8 -2.03 -20.26 6.77
C GLU A 8 -2.08 -19.20 5.70
N TYR A 9 -3.27 -18.95 5.17
CA TYR A 9 -3.45 -17.94 4.15
C TYR A 9 -3.05 -16.57 4.68
N MET A 10 -3.40 -16.27 5.93
CA MET A 10 -3.07 -14.99 6.54
C MET A 10 -1.57 -14.81 6.72
N TYR A 11 -0.83 -15.90 6.82
CA TYR A 11 0.61 -15.83 6.99
C TYR A 11 1.40 -15.96 5.70
N THR A 12 0.71 -16.09 4.57
CA THR A 12 1.40 -16.14 3.29
C THR A 12 1.47 -14.74 2.70
N ASP A 13 2.50 -14.52 1.89
CA ASP A 13 2.65 -13.23 1.23
C ASP A 13 1.47 -12.92 0.31
N ASP A 14 0.88 -13.95 -0.26
CA ASP A 14 -0.23 -13.77 -1.20
C ASP A 14 -1.44 -13.13 -0.56
N GLY A 15 -1.64 -13.35 0.73
CA GLY A 15 -2.77 -12.76 1.44
C GLY A 15 -2.43 -11.45 2.12
N LEU A 16 -1.28 -11.42 2.79
CA LEU A 16 -0.94 -10.29 3.65
C LEU A 16 -0.59 -9.03 2.89
N TYR A 17 0.16 -9.14 1.79
CA TYR A 17 0.59 -7.94 1.10
C TYR A 17 -0.58 -7.16 0.51
N ARG A 18 -1.70 -7.83 0.24
CA ARG A 18 -2.86 -7.15 -0.31
C ARG A 18 -3.46 -6.15 0.67
N VAL A 19 -3.41 -6.46 1.96
CA VAL A 19 -3.90 -5.54 2.98
C VAL A 19 -3.12 -4.24 2.92
N ILE A 20 -1.80 -4.36 2.83
CA ILE A 20 -0.93 -3.18 2.75
C ILE A 20 -1.17 -2.44 1.44
N TYR A 21 -1.24 -3.18 0.34
CA TYR A 21 -1.44 -2.60 -0.97
C TYR A 21 -2.74 -1.79 -1.02
N GLU A 22 -3.84 -2.38 -0.57
CA GLU A 22 -5.13 -1.71 -0.62
C GLU A 22 -5.19 -0.51 0.30
N TYR A 23 -4.52 -0.59 1.43
CA TYR A 23 -4.46 0.53 2.35
C TYR A 23 -3.83 1.75 1.67
N PHE A 24 -2.67 1.56 1.05
CA PHE A 24 -1.99 2.67 0.39
C PHE A 24 -2.68 3.08 -0.90
N GLU A 25 -3.18 2.12 -1.67
CA GLU A 25 -3.88 2.44 -2.90
C GLU A 25 -5.07 3.37 -2.62
N THR A 26 -5.87 3.02 -1.63
CA THR A 26 -7.03 3.82 -1.28
C THR A 26 -6.64 5.23 -0.88
N ARG A 27 -5.60 5.35 -0.06
CA ARG A 27 -5.18 6.67 0.40
C ARG A 27 -4.58 7.51 -0.72
N ILE A 28 -3.88 6.89 -1.64
CA ILE A 28 -3.34 7.59 -2.78
C ILE A 28 -4.46 8.05 -3.71
N LEU A 29 -5.40 7.16 -3.99
CA LEU A 29 -6.51 7.49 -4.87
C LEU A 29 -7.38 8.62 -4.32
N PHE A 30 -7.54 8.67 -3.00
CA PHE A 30 -8.34 9.71 -2.37
C PHE A 30 -7.55 10.99 -2.10
N GLY A 31 -6.29 11.04 -2.50
CA GLY A 31 -5.49 12.24 -2.34
C GLY A 31 -4.93 12.45 -0.95
N MET A 32 -5.00 11.45 -0.10
CA MET A 32 -4.42 11.56 1.25
C MET A 32 -2.90 11.58 1.22
N TYR A 33 -2.31 10.92 0.23
CA TYR A 33 -0.90 11.06 -0.07
C TYR A 33 -0.80 11.78 -1.41
N ARG A 34 -0.21 12.94 -1.40
CA ARG A 34 -0.10 13.75 -2.62
C ARG A 34 1.13 13.37 -3.41
N THR A 35 1.10 13.71 -4.69
CA THR A 35 2.25 13.51 -5.56
C THR A 35 3.47 14.18 -4.95
N GLY A 36 4.56 13.45 -4.87
CA GLY A 36 5.80 13.96 -4.29
C GLY A 36 5.98 13.63 -2.83
N GLU A 37 4.93 13.18 -2.15
CA GLU A 37 5.04 12.81 -0.75
C GLU A 37 5.60 11.40 -0.62
N HIS A 38 6.31 11.16 0.47
CA HIS A 38 6.84 9.84 0.75
C HIS A 38 5.86 9.04 1.58
N LEU A 39 5.77 7.75 1.29
CA LEU A 39 5.07 6.83 2.15
C LEU A 39 5.91 6.56 3.40
N PRO A 40 5.29 6.02 4.46
CA PRO A 40 6.07 5.65 5.64
C PRO A 40 7.20 4.70 5.28
N ALA A 41 8.27 4.74 6.04
CA ALA A 41 9.40 3.85 5.83
C ALA A 41 8.96 2.40 5.95
N ILE A 42 9.71 1.50 5.32
CA ILE A 42 9.39 0.07 5.35
C ILE A 42 9.29 -0.42 6.79
N ALA A 43 10.23 -0.03 7.64
CA ALA A 43 10.22 -0.46 9.03
C ALA A 43 8.99 0.02 9.78
N GLU A 44 8.54 1.22 9.51
CA GLU A 44 7.32 1.73 10.12
C GLU A 44 6.09 0.99 9.64
N THR A 45 6.05 0.68 8.35
CA THR A 45 4.96 -0.07 7.77
C THR A 45 4.88 -1.47 8.35
N GLU A 46 6.03 -2.11 8.53
CA GLU A 46 6.08 -3.42 9.16
C GLU A 46 5.49 -3.39 10.56
N ARG A 47 5.85 -2.39 11.33
CA ARG A 47 5.34 -2.26 12.69
C ARG A 47 3.86 -1.97 12.72
N PHE A 48 3.41 -1.10 11.85
CA PHE A 48 2.00 -0.71 11.81
C PHE A 48 1.10 -1.90 11.46
N PHE A 49 1.52 -2.69 10.50
CA PHE A 49 0.71 -3.82 10.05
C PHE A 49 1.07 -5.13 10.77
N HIS A 50 2.13 -5.12 11.57
CA HIS A 50 2.62 -6.34 12.20
C HIS A 50 2.97 -7.41 11.18
N MET A 51 3.63 -7.00 10.11
CA MET A 51 4.00 -7.89 9.01
C MET A 51 5.48 -7.76 8.71
N GLY A 52 6.04 -8.82 8.13
CA GLY A 52 7.46 -8.83 7.81
C GLY A 52 7.78 -8.06 6.54
N PRO A 53 9.09 -7.93 6.25
CA PRO A 53 9.53 -7.14 5.09
C PRO A 53 9.08 -7.68 3.76
N THR A 54 8.92 -8.99 3.63
CA THR A 54 8.50 -9.58 2.36
C THR A 54 7.12 -9.09 1.94
N ALA A 55 6.18 -9.06 2.89
CA ALA A 55 4.84 -8.59 2.60
C ALA A 55 4.84 -7.12 2.23
N VAL A 56 5.60 -6.31 2.96
CA VAL A 56 5.68 -4.87 2.68
C VAL A 56 6.30 -4.65 1.29
N GLN A 57 7.37 -5.35 1.00
CA GLN A 57 8.04 -5.19 -0.29
C GLN A 57 7.14 -5.62 -1.44
N SER A 58 6.41 -6.72 -1.27
CA SER A 58 5.49 -7.18 -2.31
C SER A 58 4.40 -6.14 -2.60
N ALA A 59 3.88 -5.53 -1.54
CA ALA A 59 2.87 -4.49 -1.69
C ALA A 59 3.44 -3.28 -2.42
N LEU A 60 4.64 -2.85 -2.06
CA LEU A 60 5.26 -1.70 -2.71
C LEU A 60 5.57 -2.00 -4.17
N GLU A 61 6.02 -3.22 -4.47
CA GLU A 61 6.25 -3.60 -5.85
C GLU A 61 4.98 -3.51 -6.69
N LEU A 62 3.87 -3.98 -6.12
CA LEU A 62 2.61 -3.92 -6.84
C LEU A 62 2.17 -2.48 -7.05
N LEU A 63 2.31 -1.64 -6.03
CA LEU A 63 1.99 -0.22 -6.17
C LEU A 63 2.84 0.43 -7.26
N GLY A 64 4.12 0.06 -7.33
CA GLY A 64 4.99 0.58 -8.37
C GLY A 64 4.58 0.13 -9.75
N ARG A 65 4.20 -1.14 -9.89
CA ARG A 65 3.75 -1.66 -11.18
C ARG A 65 2.46 -1.01 -11.65
N LYS A 66 1.61 -0.64 -10.71
CA LYS A 66 0.36 0.04 -11.04
C LYS A 66 0.54 1.53 -11.29
N GLY A 67 1.74 2.05 -11.08
CA GLY A 67 2.03 3.44 -11.37
C GLY A 67 1.72 4.41 -10.25
N TYR A 68 1.47 3.93 -9.05
CA TYR A 68 1.17 4.82 -7.93
C TYR A 68 2.40 5.41 -7.29
N ILE A 69 3.47 4.66 -7.23
CA ILE A 69 4.68 5.08 -6.54
C ILE A 69 5.93 4.74 -7.35
N ARG A 70 7.04 5.34 -6.93
CA ARG A 70 8.37 5.02 -7.41
C ARG A 70 9.28 4.97 -6.19
N MET A 71 10.23 4.07 -6.21
CA MET A 71 11.17 4.01 -5.10
C MET A 71 12.16 5.15 -5.20
N ASP A 72 12.33 5.85 -4.09
CA ASP A 72 13.28 6.96 -3.98
C ASP A 72 14.37 6.48 -3.03
N GLY A 73 15.46 6.00 -3.60
CA GLY A 73 16.49 5.35 -2.82
C GLY A 73 16.12 3.92 -2.51
N LYS A 74 16.63 3.40 -1.41
CA LYS A 74 16.48 1.99 -1.10
C LYS A 74 15.31 1.65 -0.18
N ARG A 75 14.78 2.63 0.53
CA ARG A 75 13.82 2.35 1.60
C ARG A 75 12.60 3.25 1.62
N MET A 76 12.55 4.21 0.74
CA MET A 76 11.43 5.15 0.73
C MET A 76 10.72 5.11 -0.61
N ALA A 77 9.41 5.11 -0.55
CA ALA A 77 8.60 5.17 -1.74
C ALA A 77 8.00 6.56 -1.85
N ILE A 78 8.03 7.11 -3.06
CA ILE A 78 7.49 8.44 -3.31
C ILE A 78 6.27 8.28 -4.21
N VAL A 79 5.22 9.02 -3.88
CA VAL A 79 3.98 8.97 -4.66
C VAL A 79 4.17 9.75 -5.95
N VAL A 80 3.91 9.08 -7.06
CA VAL A 80 4.00 9.70 -8.38
C VAL A 80 2.64 9.78 -9.07
N TYR A 81 1.64 9.14 -8.50
CA TYR A 81 0.29 9.16 -9.04
C TYR A 81 -0.37 10.50 -8.74
N GLU A 82 -1.05 11.06 -9.74
CA GLU A 82 -1.80 12.29 -9.54
C GLU A 82 -3.28 11.94 -9.49
N ALA A 83 -3.86 12.12 -8.30
CA ALA A 83 -5.28 11.87 -8.13
C ALA A 83 -6.09 12.92 -8.88
N GLU A 84 -7.12 12.47 -9.59
CA GLU A 84 -7.98 13.40 -10.31
C GLU A 84 -8.88 14.14 -9.33
N PRO A 85 -8.93 15.46 -9.40
CA PRO A 85 -9.77 16.23 -8.49
C PRO A 85 -11.25 15.84 -8.54
N ASP A 86 -11.72 15.44 -9.70
CA ASP A 86 -13.11 15.05 -9.86
C ASP A 86 -13.44 13.78 -9.07
N LYS A 87 -12.50 12.83 -9.07
CA LYS A 87 -12.69 11.59 -8.31
C LYS A 87 -12.69 11.86 -6.81
N ILE A 88 -11.80 12.73 -6.37
CA ILE A 88 -11.73 13.10 -4.97
C ILE A 88 -13.04 13.76 -4.55
N ARG A 89 -13.55 14.65 -5.38
CA ARG A 89 -14.79 15.35 -5.10
C ARG A 89 -15.97 14.41 -5.05
N GLU A 90 -16.04 13.45 -5.95
CA GLU A 90 -17.11 12.47 -5.96
C GLU A 90 -17.16 11.69 -4.66
N HIS A 91 -16.02 11.24 -4.20
CA HIS A 91 -15.95 10.48 -2.97
C HIS A 91 -16.25 11.33 -1.75
N ALA A 92 -15.84 12.57 -1.78
CA ALA A 92 -16.13 13.48 -0.67
C ALA A 92 -17.61 13.81 -0.58
N ALA A 93 -18.30 13.85 -1.72
CA ALA A 93 -19.71 14.19 -1.76
C ALA A 93 -20.60 13.02 -1.29
N LYS A 94 -20.09 11.83 -1.30
CA LYS A 94 -20.84 10.67 -0.87
C LYS A 94 -20.59 10.35 0.59
#